data_817c69a40e14062796714df74cd59611
#
_entry.id   817c69a40e14062796714df74cd59611
#
_cell.length_a   1.000
_cell.length_b   1.000
_cell.length_c   1.000
_cell.angle_alpha   90.00
_cell.angle_beta   90.00
_cell.angle_gamma   90.00
#
_symmetry.space_group_name_H-M   'P 1'
#
loop_
_entity.id
_entity.type
_entity.pdbx_description
1 polymer ?
#
loop_
_entity_poly.entity_id
_entity_poly.type
_entity_poly.pdbx_seq_one_letter_code
_entity_poly.pdbx_strand_id
1 'polypeptide(L)'
;VTPSDRAEDEPSYLLGAEPEPAPAAAPPPVRGPLVGLRVIELAGIGPGPYAGMLLGDLGAEVIRIERPGAGAPHPADPTLRNRRTMVLDLKNPAAIEVVLRLVERSDVLLEGFRPGVAERLGVGPDVCTRRNSRLIYARITGWGQEGPLARAAGHDINYIALTGLLHQIGDRHGKPVPPLNVIGDYGGGGLMVAFGIVCALFERARSGKGQVVDTAMIDSVISFMAPLIGLRNQGHWLDRPAANFLSGAAHFYDTYETRDGKWVAVGAIEPQFHRMLLEKLGLDAAEFAAGVGFESRPYEELVGQVWPGLREKLAVAVKRHTRAELESLFASSDACVAPVLSMEEAPRHPHNVARQAFIEVGGVLQNAPVPRFSRSHSSAPVPPKSADADTADILRELGLSAEQAYEALKPR
;
A
#
# COMPACT_ATOMS: atom_id res chain seq x y z
N VAL A 1 -32.94 77.90 -44.94
CA VAL A 1 -32.20 76.90 -45.73
C VAL A 1 -32.02 75.65 -44.83
N THR A 2 -32.85 74.66 -45.01
CA THR A 2 -32.78 73.37 -44.41
C THR A 2 -31.82 72.44 -45.16
N PRO A 3 -31.20 71.48 -44.50
CA PRO A 3 -30.99 70.17 -45.16
C PRO A 3 -31.50 68.96 -44.35
N SER A 4 -32.04 68.18 -45.18
CA SER A 4 -32.63 66.84 -45.15
C SER A 4 -31.99 65.79 -44.32
N ASP A 5 -32.90 64.98 -43.73
CA ASP A 5 -32.72 63.69 -43.15
C ASP A 5 -32.10 62.65 -44.13
N ARG A 6 -31.13 61.93 -43.62
CA ARG A 6 -30.85 60.52 -44.09
C ARG A 6 -30.72 59.66 -42.89
N ALA A 7 -31.69 58.77 -42.73
CA ALA A 7 -31.60 57.59 -41.87
C ALA A 7 -30.59 56.61 -42.49
N GLU A 8 -29.56 56.26 -41.72
CA GLU A 8 -28.66 55.14 -42.08
C GLU A 8 -29.20 53.86 -41.38
N ASP A 9 -29.50 52.88 -42.22
CA ASP A 9 -29.86 51.52 -41.81
C ASP A 9 -28.66 50.87 -41.10
N GLU A 10 -28.80 50.51 -39.81
CA GLU A 10 -27.87 49.61 -39.10
C GLU A 10 -28.13 48.16 -39.57
N PRO A 11 -27.10 47.39 -39.94
CA PRO A 11 -27.27 45.97 -40.25
C PRO A 11 -27.44 45.18 -38.93
N SER A 12 -28.54 44.45 -38.80
CA SER A 12 -28.81 43.47 -37.77
C SER A 12 -27.74 42.35 -37.82
N TYR A 13 -26.83 42.34 -36.85
CA TYR A 13 -25.96 41.19 -36.64
C TYR A 13 -26.78 39.98 -36.16
N LEU A 14 -26.94 39.01 -37.02
CA LEU A 14 -27.39 37.67 -36.67
C LEU A 14 -26.40 37.11 -35.63
N LEU A 15 -26.82 37.06 -34.38
CA LEU A 15 -26.14 36.26 -33.35
C LEU A 15 -26.16 34.78 -33.83
N GLY A 16 -25.05 34.33 -34.39
CA GLY A 16 -24.85 32.92 -34.67
C GLY A 16 -24.93 32.13 -33.37
N ALA A 17 -25.76 31.14 -33.37
CA ALA A 17 -25.80 30.18 -32.24
C ALA A 17 -24.39 29.65 -31.98
N GLU A 18 -23.93 29.74 -30.73
CA GLU A 18 -22.69 29.11 -30.34
C GLU A 18 -22.77 27.60 -30.66
N PRO A 19 -21.74 26.98 -31.23
CA PRO A 19 -21.76 25.57 -31.52
C PRO A 19 -21.92 24.80 -30.20
N GLU A 20 -22.88 23.89 -30.17
CA GLU A 20 -23.02 22.97 -29.02
C GLU A 20 -21.66 22.34 -28.70
N PRO A 21 -21.26 22.27 -27.40
CA PRO A 21 -20.01 21.64 -27.03
C PRO A 21 -20.02 20.20 -27.51
N ALA A 22 -18.95 19.82 -28.22
CA ALA A 22 -18.78 18.44 -28.68
C ALA A 22 -18.98 17.46 -27.52
N PRO A 23 -19.67 16.33 -27.73
CA PRO A 23 -19.89 15.35 -26.67
C PRO A 23 -18.53 14.94 -26.09
N ALA A 24 -18.43 14.97 -24.77
CA ALA A 24 -17.21 14.60 -24.05
C ALA A 24 -16.76 13.21 -24.53
N ALA A 25 -15.50 13.10 -24.94
CA ALA A 25 -14.93 11.84 -25.37
C ALA A 25 -15.16 10.77 -24.29
N ALA A 26 -15.62 9.59 -24.68
CA ALA A 26 -15.80 8.50 -23.75
C ALA A 26 -14.49 8.26 -22.99
N PRO A 27 -14.54 8.06 -21.67
CA PRO A 27 -13.33 7.80 -20.90
C PRO A 27 -12.58 6.59 -21.50
N PRO A 28 -11.24 6.63 -21.50
CA PRO A 28 -10.46 5.53 -22.05
C PRO A 28 -10.80 4.22 -21.31
N PRO A 29 -10.83 3.08 -22.02
CA PRO A 29 -11.20 1.81 -21.41
C PRO A 29 -10.27 1.46 -20.27
N VAL A 30 -10.83 0.99 -19.14
CA VAL A 30 -10.06 0.50 -17.99
C VAL A 30 -9.19 -0.68 -18.45
N ARG A 31 -7.93 -0.68 -18.01
CA ARG A 31 -6.95 -1.72 -18.36
C ARG A 31 -6.31 -2.26 -17.08
N GLY A 32 -5.84 -3.49 -17.16
CA GLY A 32 -5.14 -4.15 -16.06
C GLY A 32 -5.46 -5.64 -16.02
N PRO A 33 -4.72 -6.43 -15.26
CA PRO A 33 -4.91 -7.88 -15.19
C PRO A 33 -6.22 -8.31 -14.49
N LEU A 34 -6.86 -7.41 -13.74
CA LEU A 34 -8.08 -7.67 -12.98
C LEU A 34 -9.35 -7.06 -13.62
N VAL A 35 -9.26 -6.61 -14.87
CA VAL A 35 -10.44 -6.12 -15.61
C VAL A 35 -11.52 -7.19 -15.68
N GLY A 36 -12.76 -6.78 -15.39
CA GLY A 36 -13.93 -7.65 -15.34
C GLY A 36 -14.22 -8.22 -13.94
N LEU A 37 -13.34 -8.02 -12.97
CA LEU A 37 -13.63 -8.35 -11.58
C LEU A 37 -14.32 -7.18 -10.87
N ARG A 38 -15.33 -7.50 -10.05
CA ARG A 38 -16.05 -6.56 -9.19
C ARG A 38 -15.81 -6.87 -7.74
N VAL A 39 -15.37 -5.85 -6.98
CA VAL A 39 -15.06 -5.91 -5.55
C VAL A 39 -16.00 -4.98 -4.81
N ILE A 40 -16.69 -5.49 -3.79
CA ILE A 40 -17.38 -4.66 -2.80
C ILE A 40 -16.39 -4.43 -1.65
N GLU A 41 -16.14 -3.18 -1.32
CA GLU A 41 -15.35 -2.77 -0.16
C GLU A 41 -16.27 -2.15 0.89
N LEU A 42 -16.48 -2.83 2.03
CA LEU A 42 -17.12 -2.21 3.18
C LEU A 42 -16.13 -1.25 3.84
N ALA A 43 -16.52 0.02 3.93
CA ALA A 43 -15.62 1.09 4.34
C ALA A 43 -14.95 0.83 5.70
N GLY A 44 -13.65 0.99 5.73
CA GLY A 44 -12.78 0.89 6.90
C GLY A 44 -11.61 1.85 6.78
N ILE A 45 -10.60 1.67 7.61
CA ILE A 45 -9.35 2.42 7.63
C ILE A 45 -8.16 1.49 7.45
N GLY A 46 -6.99 2.04 7.09
CA GLY A 46 -5.74 1.29 7.03
C GLY A 46 -5.68 0.24 5.91
N PRO A 47 -5.59 -1.05 6.26
CA PRO A 47 -5.30 -2.12 5.30
C PRO A 47 -6.39 -2.34 4.24
N GLY A 48 -7.67 -2.17 4.59
CA GLY A 48 -8.79 -2.34 3.65
C GLY A 48 -8.72 -1.39 2.46
N PRO A 49 -8.71 -0.06 2.68
CA PRO A 49 -8.50 0.92 1.62
C PRO A 49 -7.26 0.67 0.78
N TYR A 50 -6.15 0.28 1.39
CA TYR A 50 -4.93 -0.04 0.66
C TYR A 50 -5.09 -1.27 -0.27
N ALA A 51 -5.72 -2.33 0.23
CA ALA A 51 -6.05 -3.51 -0.60
C ALA A 51 -6.95 -3.15 -1.78
N GLY A 52 -8.00 -2.39 -1.52
CA GLY A 52 -8.89 -1.91 -2.57
C GLY A 52 -8.19 -1.00 -3.58
N MET A 53 -7.22 -0.15 -3.15
CA MET A 53 -6.37 0.62 -4.06
C MET A 53 -5.56 -0.31 -4.98
N LEU A 54 -4.90 -1.32 -4.43
CA LEU A 54 -4.12 -2.27 -5.23
C LEU A 54 -4.99 -2.99 -6.27
N LEU A 55 -6.17 -3.47 -5.88
CA LEU A 55 -7.09 -4.16 -6.78
C LEU A 55 -7.63 -3.20 -7.86
N GLY A 56 -8.01 -1.98 -7.48
CA GLY A 56 -8.48 -0.95 -8.41
C GLY A 56 -7.39 -0.49 -9.39
N ASP A 57 -6.16 -0.30 -8.93
CA ASP A 57 -5.00 0.02 -9.77
C ASP A 57 -4.74 -1.05 -10.83
N LEU A 58 -5.08 -2.29 -10.54
CA LEU A 58 -4.93 -3.43 -11.44
C LEU A 58 -6.17 -3.67 -12.32
N GLY A 59 -7.17 -2.79 -12.26
CA GLY A 59 -8.31 -2.78 -13.17
C GLY A 59 -9.59 -3.42 -12.64
N ALA A 60 -9.64 -3.86 -11.39
CA ALA A 60 -10.89 -4.29 -10.77
C ALA A 60 -11.84 -3.08 -10.57
N GLU A 61 -13.14 -3.29 -10.79
CA GLU A 61 -14.16 -2.35 -10.38
C GLU A 61 -14.36 -2.47 -8.86
N VAL A 62 -13.98 -1.43 -8.12
CA VAL A 62 -14.14 -1.43 -6.65
C VAL A 62 -15.28 -0.49 -6.27
N ILE A 63 -16.36 -1.07 -5.71
CA ILE A 63 -17.50 -0.34 -5.16
C ILE A 63 -17.32 -0.24 -3.65
N ARG A 64 -17.04 0.98 -3.18
CA ARG A 64 -16.87 1.25 -1.76
C ARG A 64 -18.17 1.73 -1.15
N ILE A 65 -18.59 1.06 -0.09
CA ILE A 65 -19.82 1.38 0.66
C ILE A 65 -19.44 2.13 1.93
N GLU A 66 -19.78 3.41 1.98
CA GLU A 66 -19.56 4.30 3.12
C GLU A 66 -20.78 4.32 4.04
N ARG A 67 -20.55 4.64 5.31
CA ARG A 67 -21.62 4.89 6.28
C ARG A 67 -22.15 6.32 6.15
N PRO A 68 -23.41 6.60 6.50
CA PRO A 68 -23.91 7.96 6.63
C PRO A 68 -23.03 8.80 7.58
N GLY A 69 -22.76 10.04 7.20
CA GLY A 69 -21.95 10.97 7.98
C GLY A 69 -20.43 10.69 7.98
N ALA A 70 -19.96 9.82 7.11
CA ALA A 70 -18.52 9.52 7.00
C ALA A 70 -17.66 10.71 6.53
N GLY A 71 -18.27 11.80 6.09
CA GLY A 71 -17.56 12.92 5.46
C GLY A 71 -17.09 12.59 4.03
N ALA A 72 -16.70 13.62 3.30
CA ALA A 72 -16.07 13.41 1.99
C ALA A 72 -14.66 12.82 2.17
N PRO A 73 -14.25 11.84 1.34
CA PRO A 73 -12.87 11.39 1.30
C PRO A 73 -11.94 12.57 1.05
N HIS A 74 -10.79 12.60 1.71
CA HIS A 74 -9.81 13.63 1.42
C HIS A 74 -9.27 13.42 -0.01
N PRO A 75 -9.36 14.41 -0.90
CA PRO A 75 -8.99 14.22 -2.31
C PRO A 75 -7.51 13.85 -2.52
N ALA A 76 -6.67 14.14 -1.53
CA ALA A 76 -5.25 13.79 -1.55
C ALA A 76 -4.95 12.41 -0.91
N ASP A 77 -5.96 11.61 -0.55
CA ASP A 77 -5.72 10.25 -0.04
C ASP A 77 -5.61 9.23 -1.20
N PRO A 78 -4.39 8.80 -1.57
CA PRO A 78 -4.21 7.88 -2.69
C PRO A 78 -4.83 6.50 -2.42
N THR A 79 -5.05 6.13 -1.17
CA THR A 79 -5.62 4.82 -0.82
C THR A 79 -7.09 4.69 -1.22
N LEU A 80 -7.76 5.81 -1.52
CA LEU A 80 -9.17 5.86 -1.92
C LEU A 80 -9.38 6.10 -3.43
N ARG A 81 -8.31 6.14 -4.23
CA ARG A 81 -8.39 6.27 -5.70
C ARG A 81 -9.05 5.05 -6.36
N ASN A 82 -9.54 5.20 -7.58
CA ASN A 82 -10.15 4.15 -8.40
C ASN A 82 -11.39 3.50 -7.77
N ARG A 83 -12.22 4.28 -7.03
CA ARG A 83 -13.46 3.78 -6.43
C ARG A 83 -14.68 4.32 -7.16
N ARG A 84 -15.69 3.46 -7.27
CA ARG A 84 -17.08 3.88 -7.27
C ARG A 84 -17.57 3.89 -5.83
N THR A 85 -18.36 4.89 -5.46
CA THR A 85 -18.71 5.14 -4.07
C THR A 85 -20.22 5.24 -3.89
N MET A 86 -20.71 4.68 -2.78
CA MET A 86 -22.09 4.84 -2.35
C MET A 86 -22.20 4.90 -0.83
N VAL A 87 -23.23 5.57 -0.33
CA VAL A 87 -23.52 5.68 1.12
C VAL A 87 -24.69 4.80 1.46
N LEU A 88 -24.51 3.86 2.39
CA LEU A 88 -25.58 3.01 2.93
C LEU A 88 -25.48 2.89 4.45
N ASP A 89 -26.59 3.01 5.15
CA ASP A 89 -26.67 2.65 6.57
C ASP A 89 -26.89 1.14 6.72
N LEU A 90 -25.84 0.41 7.02
CA LEU A 90 -25.88 -1.05 7.22
C LEU A 90 -26.72 -1.49 8.44
N LYS A 91 -27.32 -0.56 9.20
CA LYS A 91 -28.34 -0.87 10.19
C LYS A 91 -29.75 -0.93 9.56
N ASN A 92 -29.92 -0.41 8.34
CA ASN A 92 -31.17 -0.44 7.60
C ASN A 92 -31.30 -1.77 6.82
N PRO A 93 -32.32 -2.62 7.07
CA PRO A 93 -32.54 -3.86 6.33
C PRO A 93 -32.68 -3.69 4.82
N ALA A 94 -33.25 -2.57 4.35
CA ALA A 94 -33.34 -2.29 2.92
C ALA A 94 -31.95 -2.00 2.31
N ALA A 95 -31.06 -1.34 3.04
CA ALA A 95 -29.68 -1.14 2.63
C ALA A 95 -28.89 -2.47 2.60
N ILE A 96 -29.13 -3.36 3.57
CA ILE A 96 -28.55 -4.71 3.56
C ILE A 96 -28.96 -5.48 2.31
N GLU A 97 -30.24 -5.41 1.91
CA GLU A 97 -30.67 -6.08 0.67
C GLU A 97 -29.99 -5.50 -0.58
N VAL A 98 -29.69 -4.20 -0.62
CA VAL A 98 -28.88 -3.59 -1.69
C VAL A 98 -27.47 -4.21 -1.72
N VAL A 99 -26.82 -4.35 -0.55
CA VAL A 99 -25.50 -5.02 -0.46
C VAL A 99 -25.59 -6.45 -0.95
N LEU A 100 -26.60 -7.20 -0.55
CA LEU A 100 -26.77 -8.60 -0.97
C LEU A 100 -27.04 -8.74 -2.47
N ARG A 101 -27.76 -7.80 -3.10
CA ARG A 101 -27.89 -7.74 -4.58
C ARG A 101 -26.58 -7.39 -5.27
N LEU A 102 -25.74 -6.54 -4.67
CA LEU A 102 -24.38 -6.32 -5.17
C LEU A 102 -23.54 -7.60 -5.09
N VAL A 103 -23.63 -8.33 -3.97
CA VAL A 103 -22.93 -9.62 -3.76
C VAL A 103 -23.26 -10.63 -4.87
N GLU A 104 -24.53 -10.72 -5.30
CA GLU A 104 -24.96 -11.61 -6.39
C GLU A 104 -24.24 -11.35 -7.72
N ARG A 105 -23.75 -10.11 -7.91
CA ARG A 105 -23.10 -9.63 -9.14
C ARG A 105 -21.61 -9.30 -8.96
N SER A 106 -21.01 -9.71 -7.83
CA SER A 106 -19.64 -9.38 -7.49
C SER A 106 -18.80 -10.63 -7.31
N ASP A 107 -17.51 -10.47 -7.48
CA ASP A 107 -16.51 -11.52 -7.32
C ASP A 107 -15.96 -11.59 -5.91
N VAL A 108 -15.84 -10.43 -5.26
CA VAL A 108 -15.19 -10.27 -3.95
C VAL A 108 -16.04 -9.35 -3.06
N LEU A 109 -16.14 -9.68 -1.78
CA LEU A 109 -16.50 -8.74 -0.72
C LEU A 109 -15.33 -8.65 0.23
N LEU A 110 -14.87 -7.42 0.49
CA LEU A 110 -13.75 -7.08 1.37
C LEU A 110 -14.26 -6.30 2.58
N GLU A 111 -13.96 -6.79 3.79
CA GLU A 111 -14.32 -6.11 5.03
C GLU A 111 -13.19 -6.16 6.07
N GLY A 112 -13.17 -5.18 6.98
CA GLY A 112 -12.21 -5.07 8.08
C GLY A 112 -12.89 -4.89 9.44
N PHE A 113 -14.09 -5.42 9.64
CA PHE A 113 -14.79 -5.33 10.91
C PHE A 113 -14.22 -6.29 11.95
N ARG A 114 -14.45 -5.98 13.21
CA ARG A 114 -14.17 -6.93 14.28
C ARG A 114 -15.03 -8.19 14.14
N PRO A 115 -14.53 -9.37 14.55
CA PRO A 115 -15.29 -10.62 14.46
C PRO A 115 -16.71 -10.53 14.99
N GLY A 116 -17.66 -11.03 14.20
CA GLY A 116 -19.09 -11.05 14.52
C GLY A 116 -19.85 -9.74 14.18
N VAL A 117 -19.17 -8.68 13.70
CA VAL A 117 -19.86 -7.44 13.30
C VAL A 117 -20.60 -7.61 11.98
N ALA A 118 -19.94 -8.13 10.95
CA ALA A 118 -20.54 -8.39 9.65
C ALA A 118 -21.74 -9.35 9.75
N GLU A 119 -21.61 -10.37 10.59
CA GLU A 119 -22.68 -11.33 10.88
C GLU A 119 -23.90 -10.65 11.50
N ARG A 120 -23.71 -9.79 12.51
CA ARG A 120 -24.81 -9.04 13.15
C ARG A 120 -25.48 -8.03 12.21
N LEU A 121 -24.72 -7.49 11.26
CA LEU A 121 -25.24 -6.59 10.23
C LEU A 121 -26.01 -7.34 9.13
N GLY A 122 -25.91 -8.67 9.04
CA GLY A 122 -26.56 -9.47 8.00
C GLY A 122 -25.80 -9.54 6.68
N VAL A 123 -24.52 -9.17 6.68
CA VAL A 123 -23.60 -9.25 5.52
C VAL A 123 -22.39 -10.16 5.80
N GLY A 124 -22.51 -11.06 6.79
CA GLY A 124 -21.47 -12.03 7.10
C GLY A 124 -21.31 -13.11 6.02
N PRO A 125 -20.23 -13.91 6.11
CA PRO A 125 -19.86 -14.85 5.05
C PRO A 125 -20.96 -15.85 4.72
N ASP A 126 -21.66 -16.42 5.71
CA ASP A 126 -22.71 -17.41 5.48
C ASP A 126 -23.88 -16.86 4.68
N VAL A 127 -24.27 -15.61 4.93
CA VAL A 127 -25.38 -14.97 4.19
C VAL A 127 -24.92 -14.65 2.77
N CYS A 128 -23.75 -14.07 2.61
CA CYS A 128 -23.20 -13.67 1.32
C CYS A 128 -22.91 -14.87 0.42
N THR A 129 -22.34 -15.96 0.95
CA THR A 129 -22.04 -17.17 0.16
C THR A 129 -23.28 -17.95 -0.22
N ARG A 130 -24.37 -17.89 0.55
CA ARG A 130 -25.67 -18.42 0.11
C ARG A 130 -26.27 -17.64 -1.07
N ARG A 131 -26.05 -16.32 -1.13
CA ARG A 131 -26.48 -15.47 -2.26
C ARG A 131 -25.60 -15.70 -3.50
N ASN A 132 -24.31 -15.86 -3.30
CA ASN A 132 -23.33 -16.09 -4.36
C ASN A 132 -22.30 -17.12 -3.93
N SER A 133 -22.49 -18.37 -4.33
CA SER A 133 -21.60 -19.48 -4.00
C SER A 133 -20.21 -19.36 -4.65
N ARG A 134 -20.00 -18.38 -5.52
CA ARG A 134 -18.71 -18.07 -6.17
C ARG A 134 -17.99 -16.89 -5.52
N LEU A 135 -18.60 -16.23 -4.52
CA LEU A 135 -18.03 -15.06 -3.86
C LEU A 135 -16.76 -15.42 -3.10
N ILE A 136 -15.72 -14.60 -3.28
CA ILE A 136 -14.57 -14.58 -2.37
C ILE A 136 -14.91 -13.57 -1.26
N TYR A 137 -15.07 -14.07 -0.03
CA TYR A 137 -15.34 -13.25 1.13
C TYR A 137 -14.03 -12.99 1.88
N ALA A 138 -13.46 -11.80 1.73
CA ALA A 138 -12.14 -11.44 2.28
C ALA A 138 -12.28 -10.63 3.56
N ARG A 139 -11.65 -11.08 4.64
CA ARG A 139 -11.65 -10.47 5.97
C ARG A 139 -10.25 -10.05 6.36
N ILE A 140 -10.11 -8.81 6.87
CA ILE A 140 -8.85 -8.30 7.40
C ILE A 140 -9.04 -7.96 8.86
N THR A 141 -8.24 -8.56 9.72
CA THR A 141 -8.22 -8.22 11.16
C THR A 141 -6.80 -8.13 11.69
N GLY A 142 -6.62 -7.51 12.84
CA GLY A 142 -5.32 -7.49 13.51
C GLY A 142 -4.97 -8.84 14.13
N TRP A 143 -5.95 -9.44 14.84
CA TRP A 143 -5.75 -10.61 15.69
C TRP A 143 -6.27 -11.92 15.10
N GLY A 144 -6.97 -11.90 13.96
CA GLY A 144 -7.69 -13.06 13.43
C GLY A 144 -9.14 -13.13 13.91
N GLN A 145 -9.87 -14.14 13.40
CA GLN A 145 -11.28 -14.38 13.75
C GLN A 145 -11.42 -15.14 15.08
N GLU A 146 -10.37 -15.81 15.51
CA GLU A 146 -10.34 -16.68 16.69
C GLU A 146 -9.21 -16.27 17.64
N GLY A 147 -9.18 -16.89 18.81
CA GLY A 147 -8.16 -16.66 19.83
C GLY A 147 -8.58 -15.59 20.87
N PRO A 148 -7.81 -15.48 21.97
CA PRO A 148 -8.19 -14.67 23.13
C PRO A 148 -8.25 -13.17 22.84
N LEU A 149 -7.54 -12.68 21.83
CA LEU A 149 -7.49 -11.27 21.44
C LEU A 149 -8.39 -10.93 20.24
N ALA A 150 -9.07 -11.89 19.63
CA ALA A 150 -9.86 -11.68 18.40
C ALA A 150 -10.85 -10.49 18.48
N ARG A 151 -11.41 -10.23 19.66
CA ARG A 151 -12.34 -9.11 19.91
C ARG A 151 -11.69 -7.87 20.51
N ALA A 152 -10.40 -7.91 20.84
CA ALA A 152 -9.68 -6.81 21.43
C ALA A 152 -9.40 -5.69 20.42
N ALA A 153 -9.32 -4.46 20.90
CA ALA A 153 -8.81 -3.35 20.10
C ALA A 153 -7.31 -3.47 19.92
N GLY A 154 -6.81 -2.95 18.80
CA GLY A 154 -5.37 -2.87 18.54
C GLY A 154 -5.13 -2.09 17.26
N HIS A 155 -3.88 -1.70 17.08
CA HIS A 155 -3.33 -1.06 15.89
C HIS A 155 -2.05 -1.79 15.46
N ASP A 156 -1.49 -1.44 14.32
CA ASP A 156 -0.27 -2.05 13.75
C ASP A 156 0.77 -2.41 14.82
N ILE A 157 1.19 -1.43 15.61
CA ILE A 157 2.23 -1.61 16.63
C ILE A 157 1.89 -2.71 17.65
N ASN A 158 0.60 -2.88 17.98
CA ASN A 158 0.17 -3.92 18.90
C ASN A 158 0.25 -5.31 18.25
N TYR A 159 -0.11 -5.39 16.97
CA TYR A 159 -0.06 -6.65 16.23
C TYR A 159 1.38 -7.10 16.03
N ILE A 160 2.27 -6.22 15.56
CA ILE A 160 3.69 -6.56 15.35
C ILE A 160 4.45 -6.82 16.67
N ALA A 161 3.98 -6.28 17.80
CA ALA A 161 4.60 -6.50 19.10
C ALA A 161 4.55 -7.97 19.54
N LEU A 162 3.45 -8.69 19.24
CA LEU A 162 3.30 -10.08 19.65
C LEU A 162 3.98 -11.07 18.68
N THR A 163 4.45 -10.63 17.52
CA THR A 163 5.12 -11.49 16.55
C THR A 163 6.60 -11.72 16.84
N GLY A 164 7.17 -10.93 17.77
CA GLY A 164 8.61 -10.85 17.99
C GLY A 164 9.34 -9.86 17.06
N LEU A 165 8.69 -9.39 15.96
CA LEU A 165 9.33 -8.50 15.00
C LEU A 165 9.68 -7.14 15.62
N LEU A 166 8.76 -6.53 16.37
CA LEU A 166 9.01 -5.22 16.99
C LEU A 166 10.19 -5.28 17.97
N HIS A 167 10.39 -6.43 18.67
CA HIS A 167 11.55 -6.62 19.53
C HIS A 167 12.87 -6.60 18.75
N GLN A 168 12.89 -7.08 17.50
CA GLN A 168 14.09 -7.08 16.67
C GLN A 168 14.40 -5.70 16.06
N ILE A 169 13.40 -4.82 15.98
CA ILE A 169 13.54 -3.45 15.45
C ILE A 169 13.73 -2.50 16.62
N GLY A 170 14.97 -2.14 16.92
CA GLY A 170 15.29 -1.30 18.05
C GLY A 170 16.58 -0.52 17.87
N ASP A 171 16.80 0.41 18.82
CA ASP A 171 18.06 1.12 18.92
C ASP A 171 19.11 0.27 19.67
N ARG A 172 20.33 0.79 19.72
CA ARG A 172 21.46 0.13 20.40
C ARG A 172 21.38 0.13 21.92
N HIS A 173 20.43 0.87 22.50
CA HIS A 173 20.13 0.85 23.92
C HIS A 173 19.07 -0.19 24.27
N GLY A 174 18.57 -0.92 23.28
CA GLY A 174 17.60 -1.98 23.44
C GLY A 174 16.14 -1.53 23.42
N LYS A 175 15.84 -0.26 23.14
CA LYS A 175 14.47 0.23 23.00
C LYS A 175 13.90 -0.17 21.65
N PRO A 176 12.75 -0.89 21.61
CA PRO A 176 12.03 -1.14 20.37
C PRO A 176 11.60 0.17 19.69
N VAL A 177 11.83 0.29 18.40
CA VAL A 177 11.52 1.49 17.60
C VAL A 177 10.34 1.17 16.66
N PRO A 178 9.22 1.93 16.73
CA PRO A 178 8.10 1.75 15.84
C PRO A 178 8.49 1.97 14.36
N PRO A 179 8.32 0.97 13.47
CA PRO A 179 8.74 1.08 12.06
C PRO A 179 7.68 1.71 11.15
N LEU A 180 6.86 2.62 11.66
CA LEU A 180 5.61 3.07 11.05
C LEU A 180 4.58 1.92 10.98
N ASN A 181 3.43 2.17 10.34
CA ASN A 181 2.39 1.14 10.15
C ASN A 181 2.46 0.43 8.79
N VAL A 182 3.65 0.39 8.19
CA VAL A 182 3.82 -0.21 6.86
C VAL A 182 3.94 -1.73 6.89
N ILE A 183 4.34 -2.29 8.03
CA ILE A 183 4.58 -3.72 8.16
C ILE A 183 3.29 -4.47 8.49
N GLY A 184 2.58 -4.09 9.54
CA GLY A 184 1.34 -4.74 9.96
C GLY A 184 0.17 -4.37 9.06
N ASP A 185 -0.20 -3.07 9.00
CA ASP A 185 -1.37 -2.62 8.26
C ASP A 185 -1.24 -2.85 6.75
N TYR A 186 -0.16 -2.36 6.13
CA TYR A 186 -0.05 -2.38 4.68
C TYR A 186 0.56 -3.66 4.14
N GLY A 187 1.67 -4.14 4.71
CA GLY A 187 2.28 -5.41 4.32
C GLY A 187 1.45 -6.62 4.76
N GLY A 188 1.26 -6.76 6.07
CA GLY A 188 0.58 -7.89 6.68
C GLY A 188 -0.94 -7.94 6.46
N GLY A 189 -1.58 -6.78 6.38
CA GLY A 189 -3.01 -6.67 6.14
C GLY A 189 -3.34 -6.50 4.66
N GLY A 190 -3.12 -5.30 4.13
CA GLY A 190 -3.62 -4.91 2.81
C GLY A 190 -3.02 -5.70 1.65
N LEU A 191 -1.69 -5.85 1.59
CA LEU A 191 -1.04 -6.64 0.54
C LEU A 191 -1.38 -8.13 0.66
N MET A 192 -1.36 -8.68 1.88
CA MET A 192 -1.63 -10.11 2.09
C MET A 192 -3.08 -10.47 1.78
N VAL A 193 -4.06 -9.63 2.11
CA VAL A 193 -5.46 -9.91 1.70
C VAL A 193 -5.63 -9.78 0.19
N ALA A 194 -5.00 -8.80 -0.46
CA ALA A 194 -5.04 -8.70 -1.92
C ALA A 194 -4.43 -9.94 -2.59
N PHE A 195 -3.31 -10.44 -2.07
CA PHE A 195 -2.71 -11.71 -2.51
C PHE A 195 -3.65 -12.91 -2.27
N GLY A 196 -4.25 -13.00 -1.08
CA GLY A 196 -5.22 -14.05 -0.76
C GLY A 196 -6.45 -14.04 -1.68
N ILE A 197 -6.97 -12.85 -2.00
CA ILE A 197 -8.06 -12.66 -2.97
C ILE A 197 -7.67 -13.22 -4.34
N VAL A 198 -6.50 -12.86 -4.86
CA VAL A 198 -6.03 -13.33 -6.18
C VAL A 198 -5.82 -14.84 -6.18
N CYS A 199 -5.26 -15.42 -5.12
CA CYS A 199 -5.13 -16.87 -4.96
C CYS A 199 -6.50 -17.58 -4.96
N ALA A 200 -7.48 -17.02 -4.22
CA ALA A 200 -8.83 -17.57 -4.15
C ALA A 200 -9.58 -17.46 -5.48
N LEU A 201 -9.40 -16.36 -6.23
CA LEU A 201 -9.95 -16.18 -7.57
C LEU A 201 -9.33 -17.18 -8.57
N PHE A 202 -8.02 -17.42 -8.47
CA PHE A 202 -7.33 -18.42 -9.30
C PHE A 202 -7.80 -19.85 -8.98
N GLU A 203 -8.01 -20.19 -7.71
CA GLU A 203 -8.59 -21.47 -7.31
C GLU A 203 -10.02 -21.61 -7.81
N ARG A 204 -10.85 -20.56 -7.65
CA ARG A 204 -12.25 -20.50 -8.12
C ARG A 204 -12.36 -20.73 -9.64
N ALA A 205 -11.39 -20.31 -10.42
CA ALA A 205 -11.40 -20.54 -11.88
C ALA A 205 -11.39 -22.05 -12.23
N ARG A 206 -10.91 -22.90 -11.32
CA ARG A 206 -10.89 -24.37 -11.48
C ARG A 206 -12.07 -25.03 -10.79
N SER A 207 -12.35 -24.66 -9.54
CA SER A 207 -13.40 -25.31 -8.73
C SER A 207 -14.81 -24.80 -9.04
N GLY A 208 -14.91 -23.58 -9.53
CA GLY A 208 -16.19 -22.87 -9.67
C GLY A 208 -16.76 -22.32 -8.35
N LYS A 209 -16.08 -22.51 -7.22
CA LYS A 209 -16.57 -22.18 -5.88
C LYS A 209 -15.82 -21.00 -5.29
N GLY A 210 -16.54 -20.14 -4.55
CA GLY A 210 -15.95 -19.12 -3.68
C GLY A 210 -15.50 -19.70 -2.35
N GLN A 211 -14.87 -18.85 -1.54
CA GLN A 211 -14.42 -19.20 -0.19
C GLN A 211 -14.22 -17.97 0.68
N VAL A 212 -14.08 -18.17 1.98
CA VAL A 212 -13.65 -17.13 2.92
C VAL A 212 -12.13 -17.08 2.93
N VAL A 213 -11.58 -15.86 2.86
CA VAL A 213 -10.16 -15.57 3.06
C VAL A 213 -10.05 -14.79 4.36
N ASP A 214 -9.50 -15.40 5.40
CA ASP A 214 -9.20 -14.75 6.67
C ASP A 214 -7.74 -14.31 6.68
N THR A 215 -7.50 -13.00 6.78
CA THR A 215 -6.17 -12.40 6.81
C THR A 215 -5.97 -11.69 8.14
N ALA A 216 -5.29 -12.35 9.07
CA ALA A 216 -4.84 -11.75 10.31
C ALA A 216 -3.47 -11.07 10.10
N MET A 217 -3.34 -9.80 10.48
CA MET A 217 -2.07 -9.08 10.37
C MET A 217 -0.96 -9.76 11.18
N ILE A 218 -1.30 -10.28 12.36
CA ILE A 218 -0.34 -11.01 13.22
C ILE A 218 0.23 -12.24 12.50
N ASP A 219 -0.59 -13.06 11.87
CA ASP A 219 -0.16 -14.28 11.18
C ASP A 219 0.73 -13.96 9.98
N SER A 220 0.33 -12.92 9.22
CA SER A 220 1.09 -12.44 8.07
C SER A 220 2.48 -11.96 8.48
N VAL A 221 2.58 -11.16 9.55
CA VAL A 221 3.87 -10.65 10.04
C VAL A 221 4.74 -11.78 10.60
N ILE A 222 4.16 -12.78 11.28
CA ILE A 222 4.90 -13.99 11.68
C ILE A 222 5.47 -14.71 10.45
N SER A 223 4.73 -14.78 9.35
CA SER A 223 5.24 -15.39 8.12
C SER A 223 6.43 -14.63 7.52
N PHE A 224 6.46 -13.29 7.66
CA PHE A 224 7.61 -12.48 7.21
C PHE A 224 8.88 -12.76 8.02
N MET A 225 8.74 -13.24 9.24
CA MET A 225 9.88 -13.61 10.08
C MET A 225 10.50 -14.98 9.74
N ALA A 226 9.95 -15.73 8.80
CA ALA A 226 10.48 -17.06 8.44
C ALA A 226 11.99 -17.08 8.15
N PRO A 227 12.58 -16.10 7.40
CA PRO A 227 14.03 -16.05 7.20
C PRO A 227 14.81 -15.81 8.50
N LEU A 228 14.31 -14.94 9.40
CA LEU A 228 14.96 -14.62 10.67
C LEU A 228 14.91 -15.81 11.64
N ILE A 229 13.78 -16.51 11.66
CA ILE A 229 13.62 -17.77 12.41
C ILE A 229 14.63 -18.81 11.89
N GLY A 230 14.81 -18.90 10.56
CA GLY A 230 15.80 -19.77 9.94
C GLY A 230 17.24 -19.44 10.39
N LEU A 231 17.61 -18.17 10.35
CA LEU A 231 18.94 -17.70 10.81
C LEU A 231 19.17 -17.97 12.32
N ARG A 232 18.14 -17.74 13.14
CA ARG A 232 18.20 -18.05 14.58
C ARG A 232 18.43 -19.54 14.83
N ASN A 233 17.73 -20.41 14.12
CA ASN A 233 17.90 -21.85 14.23
C ASN A 233 19.28 -22.35 13.78
N GLN A 234 19.96 -21.58 12.93
CA GLN A 234 21.34 -21.83 12.48
C GLN A 234 22.39 -21.21 13.42
N GLY A 235 22.00 -20.50 14.47
CA GLY A 235 22.92 -19.80 15.37
C GLY A 235 23.47 -18.47 14.84
N HIS A 236 22.91 -17.94 13.75
CA HIS A 236 23.33 -16.69 13.10
C HIS A 236 22.38 -15.51 13.37
N TRP A 237 21.64 -15.59 14.48
CA TRP A 237 20.73 -14.52 14.89
C TRP A 237 20.57 -14.49 16.41
N LEU A 238 20.82 -13.35 17.02
CA LEU A 238 20.62 -13.11 18.44
C LEU A 238 19.24 -12.49 18.72
N ASP A 239 18.60 -12.91 19.78
CA ASP A 239 17.30 -12.38 20.20
C ASP A 239 17.48 -11.04 20.97
N ARG A 240 18.07 -10.06 20.30
CA ARG A 240 18.33 -8.70 20.80
C ARG A 240 18.16 -7.68 19.69
N PRO A 241 17.58 -6.49 19.95
CA PRO A 241 17.51 -5.41 18.97
C PRO A 241 18.90 -4.89 18.61
N ALA A 242 19.08 -4.38 17.41
CA ALA A 242 20.34 -3.83 16.87
C ALA A 242 21.57 -4.72 17.09
N ALA A 243 21.40 -6.04 17.22
CA ALA A 243 22.46 -7.00 17.50
C ALA A 243 22.69 -8.00 16.36
N ASN A 244 22.12 -7.75 15.20
CA ASN A 244 22.22 -8.66 14.08
C ASN A 244 22.69 -7.96 12.81
N PHE A 245 23.24 -8.71 11.86
CA PHE A 245 23.83 -8.11 10.66
C PHE A 245 22.82 -7.30 9.84
N LEU A 246 21.53 -7.71 9.81
CA LEU A 246 20.46 -6.95 9.13
C LEU A 246 19.81 -5.87 10.00
N SER A 247 20.26 -5.70 11.23
CA SER A 247 19.69 -4.71 12.16
C SER A 247 20.71 -3.63 12.61
N GLY A 248 21.75 -3.38 11.80
CA GLY A 248 22.73 -2.32 12.03
C GLY A 248 23.87 -2.69 13.00
N ALA A 249 24.07 -3.98 13.35
CA ALA A 249 25.22 -4.40 14.12
C ALA A 249 26.48 -4.49 13.24
N ALA A 250 26.34 -5.02 12.03
CA ALA A 250 27.45 -5.18 11.10
C ALA A 250 27.78 -3.86 10.39
N HIS A 251 29.08 -3.60 10.23
CA HIS A 251 29.55 -2.40 9.52
C HIS A 251 29.11 -2.35 8.05
N PHE A 252 28.88 -3.48 7.43
CA PHE A 252 28.49 -3.60 6.04
C PHE A 252 26.96 -3.53 5.82
N TYR A 253 26.16 -3.38 6.90
CA TYR A 253 24.71 -3.25 6.81
C TYR A 253 24.20 -2.30 7.90
N ASP A 254 24.33 -1.01 7.65
CA ASP A 254 23.89 0.05 8.58
C ASP A 254 23.71 1.38 7.83
N THR A 255 23.23 2.39 8.52
CA THR A 255 23.18 3.77 8.04
C THR A 255 24.31 4.61 8.64
N TYR A 256 24.90 5.49 7.83
CA TYR A 256 26.04 6.31 8.24
C TYR A 256 25.78 7.78 7.98
N GLU A 257 26.11 8.62 8.97
CA GLU A 257 25.97 10.06 8.87
C GLU A 257 27.14 10.65 8.02
N THR A 258 26.78 11.50 7.08
CA THR A 258 27.71 12.20 6.19
C THR A 258 28.14 13.54 6.79
N ARG A 259 29.16 14.19 6.19
CA ARG A 259 29.70 15.49 6.66
C ARG A 259 28.63 16.59 6.74
N ASP A 260 27.67 16.57 5.82
CA ASP A 260 26.56 17.53 5.75
C ASP A 260 25.35 17.18 6.61
N GLY A 261 25.50 16.23 7.55
CA GLY A 261 24.43 15.83 8.48
C GLY A 261 23.30 15.01 7.85
N LYS A 262 23.47 14.56 6.61
CA LYS A 262 22.57 13.64 5.92
C LYS A 262 23.06 12.19 6.14
N TRP A 263 22.37 11.23 5.51
CA TRP A 263 22.63 9.81 5.74
C TRP A 263 22.79 9.05 4.42
N VAL A 264 23.62 8.02 4.46
CA VAL A 264 23.69 6.97 3.45
C VAL A 264 23.40 5.62 4.07
N ALA A 265 22.79 4.72 3.32
CA ALA A 265 22.60 3.32 3.68
C ALA A 265 23.68 2.48 2.99
N VAL A 266 24.29 1.58 3.74
CA VAL A 266 25.25 0.59 3.25
C VAL A 266 24.64 -0.78 3.41
N GLY A 267 24.69 -1.61 2.36
CA GLY A 267 24.18 -2.98 2.33
C GLY A 267 25.14 -3.95 1.63
N ALA A 268 26.45 -3.78 1.84
CA ALA A 268 27.52 -4.51 1.15
C ALA A 268 27.82 -5.87 1.83
N ILE A 269 26.84 -6.78 1.80
CA ILE A 269 26.89 -8.07 2.51
C ILE A 269 27.91 -9.03 1.86
N GLU A 270 27.87 -9.13 0.51
CA GLU A 270 28.69 -10.08 -0.24
C GLU A 270 30.13 -9.59 -0.31
N PRO A 271 31.14 -10.51 -0.25
CA PRO A 271 32.56 -10.13 -0.18
C PRO A 271 33.04 -9.23 -1.34
N GLN A 272 32.50 -9.41 -2.54
CA GLN A 272 32.85 -8.58 -3.69
C GLN A 272 32.33 -7.15 -3.56
N PHE A 273 31.12 -6.95 -3.08
CA PHE A 273 30.51 -5.63 -2.86
C PHE A 273 31.18 -4.92 -1.69
N HIS A 274 31.45 -5.65 -0.63
CA HIS A 274 32.20 -5.15 0.52
C HIS A 274 33.63 -4.68 0.13
N ARG A 275 34.34 -5.45 -0.67
CA ARG A 275 35.68 -5.05 -1.19
C ARG A 275 35.60 -3.75 -1.98
N MET A 276 34.63 -3.60 -2.86
CA MET A 276 34.42 -2.39 -3.65
C MET A 276 34.04 -1.18 -2.77
N LEU A 277 33.27 -1.36 -1.72
CA LEU A 277 32.98 -0.33 -0.72
C LEU A 277 34.26 0.20 -0.09
N LEU A 278 35.11 -0.69 0.40
CA LEU A 278 36.40 -0.34 1.05
C LEU A 278 37.36 0.34 0.09
N GLU A 279 37.53 -0.20 -1.10
CA GLU A 279 38.40 0.36 -2.15
C GLU A 279 38.01 1.81 -2.48
N LYS A 280 36.71 2.06 -2.74
CA LYS A 280 36.24 3.40 -3.07
C LYS A 280 36.37 4.41 -1.93
N LEU A 281 36.29 3.95 -0.68
CA LEU A 281 36.55 4.80 0.50
C LEU A 281 38.01 4.91 0.90
N GLY A 282 38.93 4.22 0.19
CA GLY A 282 40.34 4.19 0.51
C GLY A 282 40.66 3.51 1.84
N LEU A 283 39.89 2.48 2.21
CA LEU A 283 40.07 1.71 3.42
C LEU A 283 40.83 0.42 3.16
N ASP A 284 41.69 0.04 4.11
CA ASP A 284 42.50 -1.20 3.99
C ASP A 284 41.61 -2.42 4.21
N ALA A 285 41.42 -3.24 3.18
CA ALA A 285 40.65 -4.46 3.22
C ALA A 285 41.16 -5.46 4.28
N ALA A 286 42.45 -5.46 4.60
CA ALA A 286 43.02 -6.34 5.61
C ALA A 286 42.45 -6.03 7.02
N GLU A 287 42.22 -4.76 7.33
CA GLU A 287 41.62 -4.36 8.61
C GLU A 287 40.18 -4.83 8.77
N PHE A 288 39.45 -5.03 7.67
CA PHE A 288 38.03 -5.42 7.67
C PHE A 288 37.84 -6.93 7.46
N ALA A 289 38.88 -7.67 7.13
CA ALA A 289 38.79 -9.10 6.79
C ALA A 289 38.18 -9.94 7.91
N ALA A 290 38.40 -9.60 9.18
CA ALA A 290 37.87 -10.33 10.32
C ALA A 290 36.34 -10.16 10.50
N GLY A 291 35.75 -9.18 9.84
CA GLY A 291 34.31 -8.85 10.00
C GLY A 291 33.41 -9.39 8.89
N VAL A 292 33.96 -10.12 7.92
CA VAL A 292 33.21 -10.64 6.76
C VAL A 292 33.08 -12.15 6.86
N GLY A 293 31.83 -12.64 6.67
CA GLY A 293 31.51 -14.07 6.78
C GLY A 293 31.15 -14.49 8.21
N PHE A 294 30.18 -15.38 8.34
CA PHE A 294 29.69 -15.88 9.64
C PHE A 294 30.38 -17.17 10.08
N GLU A 295 31.17 -17.78 9.21
CA GLU A 295 31.75 -19.11 9.43
C GLU A 295 33.11 -19.07 10.14
N SER A 296 33.76 -17.92 10.12
CA SER A 296 35.17 -17.77 10.61
C SER A 296 35.26 -17.54 12.13
N ARG A 297 34.16 -17.16 12.80
CA ARG A 297 34.10 -16.81 14.22
C ARG A 297 32.72 -17.08 14.81
N PRO A 298 32.63 -17.28 16.15
CA PRO A 298 31.33 -17.29 16.83
C PRO A 298 30.56 -15.98 16.56
N TYR A 299 29.27 -16.09 16.28
CA TYR A 299 28.44 -14.94 15.90
C TYR A 299 28.41 -13.85 16.99
N GLU A 300 28.38 -14.23 18.26
CA GLU A 300 28.46 -13.30 19.40
C GLU A 300 29.77 -12.51 19.45
N GLU A 301 30.89 -13.12 19.05
CA GLU A 301 32.19 -12.43 18.97
C GLU A 301 32.17 -11.37 17.87
N LEU A 302 31.60 -11.70 16.69
CA LEU A 302 31.41 -10.73 15.61
C LEU A 302 30.60 -9.51 16.10
N VAL A 303 29.47 -9.76 16.71
CA VAL A 303 28.54 -8.72 17.20
C VAL A 303 29.14 -7.88 18.34
N GLY A 304 29.81 -8.52 19.30
CA GLY A 304 30.27 -7.85 20.51
C GLY A 304 31.65 -7.22 20.41
N GLN A 305 32.55 -7.75 19.58
CA GLN A 305 33.95 -7.36 19.58
C GLN A 305 34.46 -6.85 18.21
N VAL A 306 34.02 -7.46 17.12
CA VAL A 306 34.60 -7.19 15.79
C VAL A 306 33.84 -6.05 15.09
N TRP A 307 32.55 -6.20 14.89
CA TRP A 307 31.76 -5.24 14.11
C TRP A 307 31.71 -3.83 14.69
N PRO A 308 31.65 -3.61 16.04
CA PRO A 308 31.62 -2.26 16.58
C PRO A 308 32.80 -1.40 16.14
N GLY A 309 34.05 -1.92 16.23
CA GLY A 309 35.23 -1.20 15.83
C GLY A 309 35.31 -0.94 14.32
N LEU A 310 34.87 -1.92 13.50
CA LEU A 310 34.83 -1.77 12.04
C LEU A 310 33.77 -0.74 11.61
N ARG A 311 32.64 -0.71 12.29
CA ARG A 311 31.59 0.27 12.07
C ARG A 311 32.06 1.70 12.38
N GLU A 312 32.80 1.90 13.47
CA GLU A 312 33.40 3.21 13.79
C GLU A 312 34.37 3.66 12.71
N LYS A 313 35.25 2.77 12.23
CA LYS A 313 36.19 3.07 11.12
C LYS A 313 35.45 3.48 9.84
N LEU A 314 34.38 2.76 9.50
CA LEU A 314 33.57 3.08 8.33
C LEU A 314 32.79 4.41 8.52
N ALA A 315 32.27 4.67 9.72
CA ALA A 315 31.59 5.92 10.04
C ALA A 315 32.54 7.13 9.89
N VAL A 316 33.78 7.01 10.35
CA VAL A 316 34.85 8.05 10.18
C VAL A 316 35.12 8.28 8.70
N ALA A 317 35.20 7.24 7.89
CA ALA A 317 35.48 7.37 6.46
C ALA A 317 34.29 8.05 5.74
N VAL A 318 33.06 7.61 5.99
CA VAL A 318 31.84 8.21 5.42
C VAL A 318 31.70 9.68 5.83
N LYS A 319 31.99 10.03 7.09
CA LYS A 319 31.90 11.41 7.62
C LYS A 319 32.81 12.42 6.95
N ARG A 320 33.83 11.96 6.17
CA ARG A 320 34.70 12.85 5.37
C ARG A 320 34.01 13.42 4.14
N HIS A 321 32.89 12.84 3.73
CA HIS A 321 32.17 13.15 2.50
C HIS A 321 30.75 13.68 2.80
N THR A 322 30.23 14.53 1.91
CA THR A 322 28.80 14.85 1.86
C THR A 322 28.03 13.69 1.22
N ARG A 323 26.71 13.64 1.43
CA ARG A 323 25.85 12.63 0.77
C ARG A 323 25.97 12.68 -0.76
N ALA A 324 26.03 13.88 -1.36
CA ALA A 324 26.16 14.04 -2.81
C ALA A 324 27.52 13.56 -3.34
N GLU A 325 28.61 13.80 -2.59
CA GLU A 325 29.94 13.26 -2.95
C GLU A 325 29.95 11.74 -2.92
N LEU A 326 29.32 11.10 -1.92
CA LEU A 326 29.21 9.64 -1.85
C LEU A 326 28.30 9.07 -2.95
N GLU A 327 27.19 9.73 -3.25
CA GLU A 327 26.32 9.34 -4.36
C GLU A 327 27.09 9.33 -5.69
N SER A 328 27.91 10.35 -5.94
CA SER A 328 28.77 10.42 -7.11
C SER A 328 29.90 9.37 -7.08
N LEU A 329 30.55 9.15 -5.93
CA LEU A 329 31.62 8.18 -5.75
C LEU A 329 31.16 6.74 -6.02
N PHE A 330 29.94 6.42 -5.58
CA PHE A 330 29.37 5.08 -5.72
C PHE A 330 28.50 4.91 -6.96
N ALA A 331 28.29 5.97 -7.75
CA ALA A 331 27.54 5.89 -9.00
C ALA A 331 28.14 4.79 -9.91
N SER A 332 27.27 3.99 -10.51
CA SER A 332 27.64 2.89 -11.41
C SER A 332 28.60 1.86 -10.79
N SER A 333 28.52 1.64 -9.47
CA SER A 333 29.26 0.60 -8.77
C SER A 333 28.38 -0.34 -7.99
N ASP A 334 28.86 -1.56 -7.75
CA ASP A 334 28.13 -2.57 -6.97
C ASP A 334 28.49 -2.53 -5.46
N ALA A 335 28.92 -1.38 -4.95
CA ALA A 335 29.28 -1.24 -3.52
C ALA A 335 28.07 -1.23 -2.56
N CYS A 336 26.86 -1.34 -3.09
CA CYS A 336 25.61 -1.35 -2.32
C CYS A 336 25.46 -0.16 -1.36
N VAL A 337 25.76 1.04 -1.85
CA VAL A 337 25.59 2.31 -1.12
C VAL A 337 24.51 3.15 -1.79
N ALA A 338 23.57 3.67 -0.99
CA ALA A 338 22.50 4.52 -1.48
C ALA A 338 22.25 5.71 -0.55
N PRO A 339 21.82 6.88 -1.07
CA PRO A 339 21.44 8.01 -0.24
C PRO A 339 20.13 7.68 0.51
N VAL A 340 20.05 8.06 1.78
CA VAL A 340 18.77 8.09 2.51
C VAL A 340 18.07 9.39 2.17
N LEU A 341 16.95 9.29 1.44
CA LEU A 341 16.20 10.42 0.91
C LEU A 341 14.99 10.74 1.79
N SER A 342 14.66 12.03 1.89
CA SER A 342 13.36 12.44 2.44
C SER A 342 12.22 12.13 1.48
N MET A 343 10.96 12.22 1.96
CA MET A 343 9.78 12.09 1.11
C MET A 343 9.70 13.16 0.02
N GLU A 344 10.31 14.32 0.23
CA GLU A 344 10.40 15.39 -0.76
C GLU A 344 11.50 15.16 -1.80
N GLU A 345 12.59 14.51 -1.41
CA GLU A 345 13.73 14.21 -2.28
C GLU A 345 13.46 12.98 -3.17
N ALA A 346 12.80 11.97 -2.63
CA ALA A 346 12.58 10.69 -3.32
C ALA A 346 11.92 10.81 -4.70
N PRO A 347 10.89 11.66 -4.93
CA PRO A 347 10.30 11.82 -6.25
C PRO A 347 11.22 12.42 -7.30
N ARG A 348 12.26 13.15 -6.88
CA ARG A 348 13.22 13.83 -7.78
C ARG A 348 14.46 13.00 -8.06
N HIS A 349 14.66 11.89 -7.36
CA HIS A 349 15.81 11.02 -7.57
C HIS A 349 15.80 10.45 -9.00
N PRO A 350 16.92 10.52 -9.76
CA PRO A 350 16.96 10.13 -11.17
C PRO A 350 16.42 8.73 -11.46
N HIS A 351 16.73 7.76 -10.60
CA HIS A 351 16.20 6.39 -10.73
C HIS A 351 14.66 6.34 -10.60
N ASN A 352 14.09 7.05 -9.62
CA ASN A 352 12.64 7.09 -9.40
C ASN A 352 11.92 7.82 -10.54
N VAL A 353 12.54 8.89 -11.08
CA VAL A 353 12.05 9.61 -12.28
C VAL A 353 12.06 8.69 -13.50
N ALA A 354 13.19 8.02 -13.77
CA ALA A 354 13.32 7.10 -14.90
C ALA A 354 12.32 5.93 -14.81
N ARG A 355 12.03 5.48 -13.60
CA ARG A 355 11.02 4.45 -13.34
C ARG A 355 9.59 4.99 -13.30
N GLN A 356 9.37 6.30 -13.36
CA GLN A 356 8.04 6.88 -13.14
C GLN A 356 7.38 6.29 -11.88
N ALA A 357 8.15 6.23 -10.79
CA ALA A 357 7.70 5.62 -9.53
C ALA A 357 6.64 6.48 -8.83
N PHE A 358 6.65 7.78 -9.11
CA PHE A 358 5.67 8.75 -8.65
C PHE A 358 4.91 9.33 -9.85
N ILE A 359 3.61 9.57 -9.67
CA ILE A 359 2.71 10.15 -10.67
C ILE A 359 1.86 11.23 -10.03
N GLU A 360 1.31 12.12 -10.84
CA GLU A 360 0.32 13.09 -10.41
C GLU A 360 -1.10 12.62 -10.75
N VAL A 361 -2.00 12.62 -9.78
CA VAL A 361 -3.41 12.25 -9.95
C VAL A 361 -4.27 13.32 -9.28
N GLY A 362 -5.07 14.03 -10.07
CA GLY A 362 -5.91 15.12 -9.54
C GLY A 362 -5.11 16.25 -8.87
N GLY A 363 -3.90 16.56 -9.35
CA GLY A 363 -3.02 17.57 -8.76
C GLY A 363 -2.25 17.09 -7.52
N VAL A 364 -2.31 15.80 -7.17
CA VAL A 364 -1.64 15.20 -6.01
C VAL A 364 -0.56 14.23 -6.45
N LEU A 365 0.67 14.46 -5.98
CA LEU A 365 1.79 13.54 -6.20
C LEU A 365 1.59 12.28 -5.35
N GLN A 366 1.64 11.10 -5.98
CA GLN A 366 1.43 9.82 -5.32
C GLN A 366 2.21 8.70 -6.01
N ASN A 367 2.20 7.52 -5.42
CA ASN A 367 2.84 6.33 -6.00
C ASN A 367 2.15 5.90 -7.31
N ALA A 368 2.95 5.43 -8.28
CA ALA A 368 2.42 4.75 -9.46
C ALA A 368 1.82 3.37 -9.10
N PRO A 369 0.88 2.85 -9.92
CA PRO A 369 0.39 1.47 -9.78
C PRO A 369 1.50 0.43 -9.83
N VAL A 370 1.41 -0.57 -8.96
CA VAL A 370 2.35 -1.69 -8.86
C VAL A 370 1.59 -3.01 -8.64
N PRO A 371 2.16 -4.16 -9.06
CA PRO A 371 3.36 -4.33 -9.90
C PRO A 371 3.11 -3.89 -11.35
N ARG A 372 4.19 -3.76 -12.15
CA ARG A 372 4.10 -3.45 -13.58
C ARG A 372 4.08 -4.73 -14.39
N PHE A 373 3.16 -4.79 -15.35
CA PHE A 373 3.00 -5.93 -16.24
C PHE A 373 3.49 -5.57 -17.64
N SER A 374 4.18 -6.48 -18.31
CA SER A 374 4.72 -6.27 -19.67
C SER A 374 3.64 -6.20 -20.76
N ARG A 375 2.44 -6.74 -20.50
CA ARG A 375 1.31 -6.81 -21.44
C ARG A 375 0.04 -6.17 -20.88
N SER A 376 -0.36 -6.49 -19.67
CA SER A 376 -1.60 -6.03 -19.02
C SER A 376 -1.33 -4.74 -18.23
N HIS A 377 -1.03 -3.65 -18.96
CA HIS A 377 -0.73 -2.36 -18.31
C HIS A 377 -1.94 -1.82 -17.55
N SER A 378 -1.72 -1.26 -16.39
CA SER A 378 -2.74 -0.53 -15.62
C SER A 378 -3.14 0.77 -16.31
N SER A 379 -4.40 1.18 -16.15
CA SER A 379 -4.84 2.53 -16.52
C SER A 379 -4.26 3.57 -15.58
N ALA A 380 -4.28 4.84 -16.01
CA ALA A 380 -4.01 5.95 -15.10
C ALA A 380 -5.06 5.95 -13.98
N PRO A 381 -4.66 6.09 -12.71
CA PRO A 381 -5.60 6.14 -11.59
C PRO A 381 -6.55 7.34 -11.67
N VAL A 382 -7.75 7.15 -11.14
CA VAL A 382 -8.78 8.19 -11.01
C VAL A 382 -8.80 8.68 -9.56
N PRO A 383 -8.80 10.00 -9.30
CA PRO A 383 -8.79 10.52 -7.94
C PRO A 383 -10.04 10.12 -7.15
N PRO A 384 -9.99 10.18 -5.80
CA PRO A 384 -11.16 9.93 -4.95
C PRO A 384 -12.33 10.84 -5.31
N LYS A 385 -13.55 10.30 -5.22
CA LYS A 385 -14.81 11.01 -5.43
C LYS A 385 -15.53 11.26 -4.09
N SER A 386 -16.62 12.05 -4.09
CA SER A 386 -17.50 12.14 -2.93
C SER A 386 -18.09 10.77 -2.56
N ALA A 387 -18.42 10.58 -1.29
CA ALA A 387 -18.84 9.28 -0.75
C ALA A 387 -20.12 8.71 -1.41
N ASP A 388 -20.93 9.55 -2.02
CA ASP A 388 -22.23 9.24 -2.65
C ASP A 388 -22.21 9.37 -4.19
N ALA A 389 -21.07 9.68 -4.79
CA ALA A 389 -20.93 10.08 -6.19
C ALA A 389 -21.58 9.11 -7.19
N ASP A 390 -21.52 7.83 -6.93
CA ASP A 390 -22.00 6.81 -7.86
C ASP A 390 -23.29 6.09 -7.35
N THR A 391 -23.88 6.58 -6.25
CA THR A 391 -25.03 5.93 -5.59
C THR A 391 -26.20 5.70 -6.54
N ALA A 392 -26.63 6.73 -7.26
CA ALA A 392 -27.77 6.65 -8.17
C ALA A 392 -27.53 5.66 -9.32
N ASP A 393 -26.31 5.65 -9.86
CA ASP A 393 -25.95 4.76 -10.96
C ASP A 393 -25.89 3.30 -10.51
N ILE A 394 -25.30 3.04 -9.33
CA ILE A 394 -25.23 1.69 -8.75
C ILE A 394 -26.63 1.14 -8.47
N LEU A 395 -27.52 1.94 -7.89
CA LEU A 395 -28.91 1.52 -7.61
C LEU A 395 -29.69 1.24 -8.91
N ARG A 396 -29.47 2.04 -9.96
CA ARG A 396 -30.06 1.82 -11.29
C ARG A 396 -29.53 0.53 -11.95
N GLU A 397 -28.22 0.26 -11.88
CA GLU A 397 -27.61 -0.98 -12.38
C GLU A 397 -28.19 -2.23 -11.68
N LEU A 398 -28.57 -2.11 -10.41
CA LEU A 398 -29.20 -3.18 -9.65
C LEU A 398 -30.67 -3.38 -10.02
N GLY A 399 -31.27 -2.47 -10.79
CA GLY A 399 -32.68 -2.52 -11.20
C GLY A 399 -33.66 -2.25 -10.06
N LEU A 400 -33.29 -1.41 -9.07
CA LEU A 400 -34.18 -1.04 -8.00
C LEU A 400 -35.22 -0.01 -8.49
N SER A 401 -36.47 -0.15 -8.01
CA SER A 401 -37.48 0.90 -8.17
C SER A 401 -37.10 2.14 -7.36
N ALA A 402 -37.67 3.29 -7.71
CA ALA A 402 -37.47 4.53 -6.96
C ALA A 402 -37.83 4.39 -5.48
N GLU A 403 -38.89 3.65 -5.16
CA GLU A 403 -39.31 3.36 -3.79
C GLU A 403 -38.28 2.51 -3.03
N GLN A 404 -37.78 1.44 -3.65
CA GLN A 404 -36.76 0.57 -3.07
C GLN A 404 -35.48 1.35 -2.81
N ALA A 405 -35.06 2.20 -3.76
CA ALA A 405 -33.88 3.05 -3.63
C ALA A 405 -34.06 4.05 -2.47
N TYR A 406 -35.22 4.69 -2.38
CA TYR A 406 -35.56 5.63 -1.30
C TYR A 406 -35.51 4.95 0.08
N GLU A 407 -36.12 3.78 0.24
CA GLU A 407 -36.10 3.04 1.50
C GLU A 407 -34.69 2.60 1.90
N ALA A 408 -33.84 2.21 0.94
CA ALA A 408 -32.46 1.80 1.20
C ALA A 408 -31.54 2.96 1.65
N LEU A 409 -31.83 4.18 1.19
CA LEU A 409 -31.02 5.37 1.50
C LEU A 409 -31.43 6.07 2.81
N LYS A 410 -32.54 5.67 3.44
CA LYS A 410 -32.96 6.22 4.74
C LYS A 410 -31.95 5.84 5.84
N PRO A 411 -31.36 6.81 6.54
CA PRO A 411 -30.57 6.51 7.73
C PRO A 411 -31.49 6.02 8.86
N ARG A 412 -30.96 5.13 9.70
CA ARG A 412 -31.63 4.65 10.93
C ARG A 412 -30.90 5.09 12.19
#